data_cb21ea00f2bbd02ca5c327587f33afb9
#
_entry.id   cb21ea00f2bbd02ca5c327587f33afb9
#
_cell.length_a   1.000
_cell.length_b   1.000
_cell.length_c   1.000
_cell.angle_alpha   90.00
_cell.angle_beta   90.00
_cell.angle_gamma   90.00
#
_symmetry.space_group_name_H-M   'P 1'
#
loop_
_entity.id
_entity.type
_entity.pdbx_description
1 polymer ?
#
loop_
_entity_poly.entity_id
_entity_poly.type
_entity_poly.pdbx_seq_one_letter_code
_entity_poly.pdbx_strand_id
1 'polypeptide(L)'
;MKNDVSSHRQLPRMLYQITDKYRDEARPRFGMMRSRVFIMKDNYSFDKDAAGLDVSYDKMFEAYSNVFTRCGLSFRPVEADTGAIGGSNSHEFTALCEYGESEIAYCDCCNLAATVEKAACVDAASQDGIEMLPLEKVHTPGTKTIDEVADYLKLDKKQTIKALLFVTYDALGNENGYVAAFIRGDRELNMTKLVNALNINEYAIEFADEEKMSKATGCVGGFTGPMHLHDCKIVVDSELPGLKNLCAGACETDHHYINMNYGRDYEGDIVVDIKTLKEGDACPICGAPVRHARGVEVGQIFKLGTKYSEPMKAYYKDENQQDKPIWMGCYGIGVSRTFQAIIDMPQNHDENGIIWPISVAPYHVIITEVKPGDEQQDAVSQKIYDELTNAGVEVLWDDRDERPGVKFKDADLIGIPVRITVGKRAGEGVVEYKLRRDADKSEKSAEEAVADTIAIVNAERTGRNYMK
;
A
#
# COMPACT_ATOMS: atom_id res chain seq x y z
N MET A 1 2.36 -13.67 -26.67
CA MET A 1 3.16 -14.76 -26.01
C MET A 1 2.73 -16.14 -26.46
N LYS A 2 1.42 -16.50 -26.40
CA LYS A 2 0.94 -17.85 -26.81
C LYS A 2 1.40 -18.27 -28.21
N ASN A 3 1.45 -17.34 -29.17
CA ASN A 3 1.86 -17.61 -30.56
C ASN A 3 3.34 -17.29 -30.84
N ASP A 4 4.05 -16.69 -29.87
CA ASP A 4 5.40 -16.20 -30.08
C ASP A 4 6.46 -17.02 -29.34
N VAL A 5 6.05 -17.77 -28.32
CA VAL A 5 6.91 -18.64 -27.52
C VAL A 5 6.51 -20.09 -27.74
N SER A 6 7.40 -20.85 -28.34
CA SER A 6 7.20 -22.28 -28.62
C SER A 6 8.21 -23.18 -27.92
N SER A 7 9.33 -22.61 -27.42
CA SER A 7 10.44 -23.39 -26.85
C SER A 7 10.98 -22.72 -25.57
N HIS A 8 11.44 -23.57 -24.62
CA HIS A 8 12.14 -23.14 -23.41
C HIS A 8 13.33 -22.19 -23.67
N ARG A 9 13.96 -22.26 -24.84
CA ARG A 9 15.09 -21.41 -25.23
C ARG A 9 14.71 -19.94 -25.43
N GLN A 10 13.41 -19.66 -25.59
CA GLN A 10 12.90 -18.31 -25.78
C GLN A 10 12.51 -17.65 -24.46
N LEU A 11 12.62 -18.35 -23.34
CA LEU A 11 12.33 -17.89 -21.99
C LEU A 11 13.62 -17.73 -21.17
N PRO A 12 13.72 -16.80 -20.19
CA PRO A 12 12.64 -15.89 -19.81
C PRO A 12 12.44 -14.73 -20.81
N ARG A 13 11.26 -14.13 -20.80
CA ARG A 13 10.96 -12.88 -21.51
C ARG A 13 10.31 -11.89 -20.56
N MET A 14 10.55 -10.60 -20.80
CA MET A 14 9.95 -9.52 -20.05
C MET A 14 9.46 -8.45 -21.03
N LEU A 15 8.18 -8.07 -20.92
CA LEU A 15 7.55 -7.10 -21.80
C LEU A 15 6.86 -6.04 -20.96
N TYR A 16 6.96 -4.77 -21.35
CA TYR A 16 6.31 -3.67 -20.68
C TYR A 16 5.70 -2.68 -21.67
N GLN A 17 4.77 -1.91 -21.14
CA GLN A 17 4.23 -0.73 -21.80
C GLN A 17 4.04 0.40 -20.79
N ILE A 18 4.01 1.64 -21.29
CA ILE A 18 3.63 2.83 -20.53
C ILE A 18 2.51 3.49 -21.32
N THR A 19 1.29 3.41 -20.80
CA THR A 19 0.09 3.84 -21.54
C THR A 19 -0.97 4.40 -20.60
N ASP A 20 -1.93 5.12 -21.17
CA ASP A 20 -3.15 5.50 -20.49
C ASP A 20 -3.98 4.28 -20.11
N LYS A 21 -4.53 4.30 -18.90
CA LYS A 21 -5.47 3.30 -18.38
C LYS A 21 -6.79 3.98 -18.05
N TYR A 22 -7.86 3.23 -18.23
CA TYR A 22 -9.23 3.67 -17.96
C TYR A 22 -9.83 2.72 -16.93
N ARG A 23 -10.32 3.30 -15.82
CA ARG A 23 -11.06 2.55 -14.78
C ARG A 23 -12.34 3.27 -14.46
N ASP A 24 -13.43 2.53 -14.28
CA ASP A 24 -14.70 3.07 -13.82
C ASP A 24 -14.66 3.35 -12.32
N GLU A 25 -13.88 4.38 -11.96
CA GLU A 25 -13.71 4.81 -10.59
C GLU A 25 -14.97 5.52 -10.10
N ALA A 26 -15.65 4.93 -9.15
CA ALA A 26 -16.90 5.45 -8.61
C ALA A 26 -16.71 6.77 -7.85
N ARG A 27 -15.56 6.97 -7.20
CA ARG A 27 -15.25 8.14 -6.35
C ARG A 27 -13.87 8.70 -6.66
N PRO A 28 -13.67 9.38 -7.79
CA PRO A 28 -12.40 10.07 -8.08
C PRO A 28 -12.13 11.12 -7.01
N ARG A 29 -10.88 11.18 -6.52
CA ARG A 29 -10.47 12.12 -5.47
C ARG A 29 -8.95 12.30 -5.44
N PHE A 30 -8.49 13.35 -4.76
CA PHE A 30 -7.08 13.65 -4.56
C PHE A 30 -6.29 13.78 -5.88
N GLY A 31 -6.84 14.52 -6.87
CA GLY A 31 -6.14 14.78 -8.13
C GLY A 31 -5.77 13.50 -8.88
N MET A 32 -4.49 13.31 -9.14
CA MET A 32 -3.98 12.14 -9.86
C MET A 32 -3.79 10.88 -9.00
N MET A 33 -4.04 10.96 -7.68
CA MET A 33 -3.98 9.79 -6.80
C MET A 33 -5.02 8.74 -7.16
N ARG A 34 -6.27 9.20 -7.45
CA ARG A 34 -7.39 8.33 -7.75
C ARG A 34 -8.28 8.94 -8.82
N SER A 35 -7.93 8.72 -10.07
CA SER A 35 -8.63 9.24 -11.27
C SER A 35 -9.14 8.11 -12.15
N ARG A 36 -10.08 8.44 -13.05
CA ARG A 36 -10.63 7.49 -14.04
C ARG A 36 -9.68 7.22 -15.18
N VAL A 37 -8.84 8.20 -15.52
CA VAL A 37 -7.81 8.10 -16.55
C VAL A 37 -6.47 8.40 -15.90
N PHE A 38 -5.48 7.53 -16.08
CA PHE A 38 -4.16 7.68 -15.51
C PHE A 38 -3.11 6.93 -16.32
N ILE A 39 -1.87 7.34 -16.22
CA ILE A 39 -0.74 6.67 -16.86
C ILE A 39 -0.22 5.57 -15.93
N MET A 40 -0.06 4.38 -16.47
CA MET A 40 0.55 3.25 -15.78
C MET A 40 1.67 2.64 -16.64
N LYS A 41 2.75 2.25 -15.99
CA LYS A 41 3.73 1.32 -16.52
C LYS A 41 3.32 -0.06 -16.03
N ASP A 42 2.96 -0.94 -16.91
CA ASP A 42 2.71 -2.33 -16.61
C ASP A 42 3.72 -3.22 -17.36
N ASN A 43 4.26 -4.19 -16.63
CA ASN A 43 5.27 -5.12 -17.09
C ASN A 43 4.87 -6.55 -16.70
N TYR A 44 5.25 -7.50 -17.53
CA TYR A 44 4.99 -8.91 -17.33
C TYR A 44 6.25 -9.72 -17.60
N SER A 45 6.58 -10.64 -16.69
CA SER A 45 7.57 -11.66 -16.94
C SER A 45 6.91 -12.96 -17.38
N PHE A 46 7.66 -13.71 -18.19
CA PHE A 46 7.27 -15.01 -18.72
C PHE A 46 8.45 -15.93 -18.51
N ASP A 47 8.29 -16.89 -17.61
CA ASP A 47 9.37 -17.70 -17.09
C ASP A 47 9.07 -19.20 -17.34
N LYS A 48 10.08 -20.06 -17.25
CA LYS A 48 9.94 -21.51 -17.47
C LYS A 48 9.23 -22.19 -16.31
N ASP A 49 9.52 -21.76 -15.09
CA ASP A 49 9.09 -22.43 -13.87
C ASP A 49 9.02 -21.45 -12.70
N ALA A 50 8.69 -21.96 -11.53
CA ALA A 50 8.60 -21.18 -10.31
C ALA A 50 9.94 -20.50 -9.95
N ALA A 51 11.06 -21.21 -10.10
CA ALA A 51 12.37 -20.68 -9.77
C ALA A 51 12.78 -19.55 -10.71
N GLY A 52 12.45 -19.64 -12.01
CA GLY A 52 12.62 -18.57 -12.98
C GLY A 52 11.78 -17.34 -12.64
N LEU A 53 10.52 -17.56 -12.24
CA LEU A 53 9.64 -16.49 -11.77
C LEU A 53 10.19 -15.80 -10.52
N ASP A 54 10.76 -16.55 -9.57
CA ASP A 54 11.38 -15.99 -8.36
C ASP A 54 12.52 -15.03 -8.73
N VAL A 55 13.39 -15.45 -9.65
CA VAL A 55 14.49 -14.58 -10.14
C VAL A 55 13.96 -13.31 -10.83
N SER A 56 12.92 -13.43 -11.64
CA SER A 56 12.30 -12.29 -12.31
C SER A 56 11.64 -11.34 -11.30
N TYR A 57 10.97 -11.89 -10.30
CA TYR A 57 10.33 -11.14 -9.23
C TYR A 57 11.32 -10.34 -8.39
N ASP A 58 12.42 -10.96 -7.95
CA ASP A 58 13.46 -10.33 -7.14
C ASP A 58 14.13 -9.18 -7.90
N LYS A 59 14.41 -9.37 -9.20
CA LYS A 59 14.93 -8.29 -10.05
C LYS A 59 13.96 -7.12 -10.16
N MET A 60 12.67 -7.40 -10.26
CA MET A 60 11.66 -6.34 -10.32
C MET A 60 11.45 -5.65 -8.98
N PHE A 61 11.57 -6.37 -7.87
CA PHE A 61 11.57 -5.78 -6.53
C PHE A 61 12.72 -4.78 -6.36
N GLU A 62 13.93 -5.16 -6.75
CA GLU A 62 15.10 -4.27 -6.73
C GLU A 62 14.91 -3.08 -7.68
N ALA A 63 14.46 -3.33 -8.91
CA ALA A 63 14.23 -2.28 -9.90
C ALA A 63 13.19 -1.24 -9.40
N TYR A 64 12.10 -1.68 -8.79
CA TYR A 64 11.07 -0.78 -8.22
C TYR A 64 11.62 0.01 -7.03
N SER A 65 12.35 -0.64 -6.13
CA SER A 65 13.04 0.05 -5.03
C SER A 65 13.95 1.15 -5.56
N ASN A 66 14.72 0.87 -6.60
CA ASN A 66 15.58 1.85 -7.24
C ASN A 66 14.80 2.99 -7.91
N VAL A 67 13.69 2.69 -8.61
CA VAL A 67 12.82 3.70 -9.24
C VAL A 67 12.30 4.67 -8.19
N PHE A 68 11.69 4.19 -7.13
CA PHE A 68 11.08 5.04 -6.10
C PHE A 68 12.12 5.81 -5.27
N THR A 69 13.28 5.21 -5.02
CA THR A 69 14.42 5.91 -4.43
C THR A 69 14.88 7.06 -5.31
N ARG A 70 15.04 6.83 -6.63
CA ARG A 70 15.41 7.88 -7.58
C ARG A 70 14.34 8.96 -7.73
N CYS A 71 13.08 8.62 -7.53
CA CYS A 71 12.00 9.60 -7.46
C CYS A 71 11.99 10.42 -6.16
N GLY A 72 12.86 10.11 -5.20
CA GLY A 72 12.94 10.82 -3.93
C GLY A 72 11.76 10.55 -3.00
N LEU A 73 11.10 9.38 -3.14
CA LEU A 73 10.00 8.99 -2.27
C LEU A 73 10.50 8.39 -0.95
N SER A 74 9.84 8.73 0.12
CA SER A 74 9.88 7.96 1.36
C SER A 74 8.84 6.84 1.24
N PHE A 75 9.29 5.61 1.07
CA PHE A 75 8.39 4.47 0.82
C PHE A 75 8.84 3.22 1.59
N ARG A 76 7.91 2.28 1.73
CA ARG A 76 8.20 0.93 2.23
C ARG A 76 7.64 -0.11 1.26
N PRO A 77 8.44 -1.10 0.83
CA PRO A 77 7.91 -2.32 0.26
C PRO A 77 7.21 -3.11 1.38
N VAL A 78 5.98 -3.53 1.15
CA VAL A 78 5.18 -4.26 2.13
C VAL A 78 4.56 -5.50 1.49
N GLU A 79 4.50 -6.60 2.23
CA GLU A 79 3.73 -7.77 1.80
C GLU A 79 2.25 -7.38 1.71
N ALA A 80 1.61 -7.77 0.61
CA ALA A 80 0.24 -7.41 0.31
C ALA A 80 -0.58 -8.64 -0.11
N ASP A 81 -1.89 -8.51 0.03
CA ASP A 81 -2.81 -9.49 -0.54
C ASP A 81 -2.80 -9.42 -2.07
N THR A 82 -3.03 -10.55 -2.72
CA THR A 82 -3.05 -10.63 -4.18
C THR A 82 -4.38 -10.20 -4.79
N GLY A 83 -5.43 -10.08 -4.00
CA GLY A 83 -6.77 -9.65 -4.39
C GLY A 83 -7.32 -10.41 -5.60
N ALA A 84 -8.12 -9.73 -6.41
CA ALA A 84 -8.73 -10.27 -7.63
C ALA A 84 -7.70 -10.69 -8.68
N ILE A 85 -6.52 -10.07 -8.71
CA ILE A 85 -5.42 -10.44 -9.62
C ILE A 85 -4.97 -11.87 -9.30
N GLY A 86 -4.85 -12.21 -8.01
CA GLY A 86 -4.45 -13.53 -7.52
C GLY A 86 -2.96 -13.82 -7.75
N GLY A 87 -2.61 -15.08 -7.55
CA GLY A 87 -1.24 -15.54 -7.53
C GLY A 87 -0.83 -15.99 -6.13
N SER A 88 0.46 -16.23 -5.92
CA SER A 88 0.98 -16.78 -4.66
C SER A 88 1.61 -15.76 -3.73
N ASN A 89 2.06 -14.62 -4.25
CA ASN A 89 2.74 -13.58 -3.46
C ASN A 89 2.64 -12.21 -4.15
N SER A 90 2.60 -11.16 -3.34
CA SER A 90 2.57 -9.78 -3.80
C SER A 90 3.30 -8.87 -2.82
N HIS A 91 3.97 -7.84 -3.36
CA HIS A 91 4.47 -6.71 -2.58
C HIS A 91 3.95 -5.40 -3.17
N GLU A 92 3.47 -4.54 -2.30
CA GLU A 92 3.17 -3.14 -2.62
C GLU A 92 4.35 -2.25 -2.24
N PHE A 93 4.58 -1.22 -3.04
CA PHE A 93 5.49 -0.13 -2.71
C PHE A 93 4.63 1.05 -2.25
N THR A 94 4.59 1.26 -0.95
CA THR A 94 3.72 2.24 -0.31
C THR A 94 4.52 3.49 0.03
N ALA A 95 4.25 4.59 -0.66
CA ALA A 95 4.79 5.91 -0.32
C ALA A 95 4.11 6.43 0.95
N LEU A 96 4.90 6.76 1.97
CA LEU A 96 4.39 7.16 3.28
C LEU A 96 3.82 8.57 3.22
N CYS A 97 2.54 8.73 3.55
CA CYS A 97 1.90 10.04 3.67
C CYS A 97 0.67 9.96 4.58
N GLU A 98 0.38 11.05 5.29
CA GLU A 98 -0.72 11.10 6.28
C GLU A 98 -2.11 10.93 5.64
N TYR A 99 -2.26 11.31 4.38
CA TYR A 99 -3.52 11.25 3.62
C TYR A 99 -3.67 9.96 2.83
N GLY A 100 -2.76 8.99 3.01
CA GLY A 100 -2.77 7.71 2.30
C GLY A 100 -4.01 6.88 2.62
N GLU A 101 -4.50 6.17 1.60
CA GLU A 101 -5.65 5.27 1.74
C GLU A 101 -5.24 3.89 2.28
N SER A 102 -4.00 3.47 2.03
CA SER A 102 -3.48 2.19 2.51
C SER A 102 -2.92 2.32 3.92
N GLU A 103 -3.30 1.41 4.79
CA GLU A 103 -2.73 1.27 6.13
C GLU A 103 -1.76 0.09 6.14
N ILE A 104 -0.55 0.34 6.62
CA ILE A 104 0.50 -0.67 6.71
C ILE A 104 0.91 -0.90 8.16
N ALA A 105 1.20 -2.16 8.49
CA ALA A 105 1.81 -2.56 9.75
C ALA A 105 3.29 -2.86 9.53
N TYR A 106 4.16 -2.36 10.39
CA TYR A 106 5.59 -2.59 10.31
C TYR A 106 6.24 -2.69 11.68
N CYS A 107 7.43 -3.27 11.74
CA CYS A 107 8.22 -3.40 12.95
C CYS A 107 9.53 -2.61 12.83
N ASP A 108 9.90 -1.87 13.89
CA ASP A 108 11.20 -1.17 13.93
C ASP A 108 12.37 -2.09 14.28
N CYS A 109 12.08 -3.30 14.79
CA CYS A 109 13.10 -4.25 15.28
C CYS A 109 13.46 -5.35 14.27
N CYS A 110 12.62 -5.57 13.25
CA CYS A 110 12.84 -6.60 12.22
C CYS A 110 12.25 -6.15 10.87
N ASN A 111 12.32 -7.03 9.87
CA ASN A 111 11.89 -6.72 8.50
C ASN A 111 10.37 -6.90 8.25
N LEU A 112 9.55 -7.02 9.30
CA LEU A 112 8.10 -7.06 9.10
C LEU A 112 7.64 -5.76 8.48
N ALA A 113 7.00 -5.85 7.33
CA ALA A 113 6.22 -4.79 6.71
C ALA A 113 5.15 -5.46 5.83
N ALA A 114 3.88 -5.20 6.14
CA ALA A 114 2.73 -5.76 5.43
C ALA A 114 1.57 -4.77 5.43
N THR A 115 0.66 -4.89 4.45
CA THR A 115 -0.63 -4.21 4.56
C THR A 115 -1.41 -4.81 5.74
N VAL A 116 -2.26 -4.01 6.39
CA VAL A 116 -3.04 -4.48 7.56
C VAL A 116 -3.94 -5.65 7.18
N GLU A 117 -4.41 -5.69 5.93
CA GLU A 117 -5.20 -6.78 5.37
C GLU A 117 -4.43 -8.11 5.30
N LYS A 118 -3.10 -8.05 5.12
CA LYS A 118 -2.23 -9.23 4.97
C LYS A 118 -1.51 -9.60 6.27
N ALA A 119 -1.24 -8.64 7.14
CA ALA A 119 -0.39 -8.81 8.31
C ALA A 119 -0.90 -9.94 9.22
N ALA A 120 -0.02 -10.92 9.48
CA ALA A 120 -0.32 -12.01 10.40
C ALA A 120 -0.37 -11.50 11.85
N CYS A 121 -1.24 -12.08 12.65
CA CYS A 121 -1.36 -11.78 14.08
C CYS A 121 -0.75 -12.88 14.95
N VAL A 122 -0.21 -12.50 16.09
CA VAL A 122 0.19 -13.46 17.13
C VAL A 122 -1.05 -13.80 17.96
N ASP A 123 -1.27 -15.09 18.17
CA ASP A 123 -2.34 -15.54 19.06
C ASP A 123 -2.00 -15.25 20.53
N ALA A 124 -3.04 -15.02 21.34
CA ALA A 124 -2.87 -14.91 22.77
C ALA A 124 -2.25 -16.18 23.34
N ALA A 125 -1.50 -16.05 24.44
CA ALA A 125 -0.91 -17.19 25.11
C ALA A 125 -1.96 -18.23 25.49
N SER A 126 -1.69 -19.51 25.19
CA SER A 126 -2.58 -20.61 25.54
C SER A 126 -2.83 -20.68 27.04
N GLN A 127 -4.06 -20.96 27.41
CA GLN A 127 -4.54 -21.12 28.78
C GLN A 127 -4.70 -22.61 29.17
N ASP A 128 -3.89 -23.50 28.61
CA ASP A 128 -4.00 -24.96 28.81
C ASP A 128 -3.96 -25.40 30.27
N GLY A 129 -3.36 -24.62 31.17
CA GLY A 129 -3.32 -24.89 32.62
C GLY A 129 -4.57 -24.43 33.40
N ILE A 130 -5.55 -23.74 32.72
CA ILE A 130 -6.74 -23.25 33.37
C ILE A 130 -7.83 -24.34 33.30
N GLU A 131 -8.44 -24.63 34.47
CA GLU A 131 -9.57 -25.57 34.55
C GLU A 131 -10.78 -25.06 33.75
N MET A 132 -11.40 -25.95 32.97
CA MET A 132 -12.65 -25.67 32.27
C MET A 132 -13.81 -25.73 33.26
N LEU A 133 -14.36 -24.57 33.58
CA LEU A 133 -15.53 -24.46 34.43
C LEU A 133 -16.79 -25.01 33.71
N PRO A 134 -17.83 -25.47 34.45
CA PRO A 134 -19.09 -25.88 33.84
C PRO A 134 -19.70 -24.78 32.97
N LEU A 135 -20.23 -25.16 31.81
CA LEU A 135 -21.00 -24.24 30.97
C LEU A 135 -22.24 -23.76 31.68
N GLU A 136 -22.50 -22.47 31.72
CA GLU A 136 -23.68 -21.89 32.37
C GLU A 136 -24.37 -20.90 31.44
N LYS A 137 -25.70 -21.00 31.32
CA LYS A 137 -26.53 -20.02 30.62
C LYS A 137 -27.01 -18.96 31.59
N VAL A 138 -26.74 -17.70 31.31
CA VAL A 138 -27.05 -16.55 32.15
C VAL A 138 -28.00 -15.59 31.45
N HIS A 139 -28.95 -15.00 32.22
CA HIS A 139 -29.86 -13.99 31.71
C HIS A 139 -29.17 -12.62 31.68
N THR A 140 -29.12 -12.00 30.51
CA THR A 140 -28.43 -10.74 30.23
C THR A 140 -29.35 -9.79 29.46
N PRO A 141 -30.35 -9.22 30.12
CA PRO A 141 -31.42 -8.49 29.45
C PRO A 141 -30.92 -7.22 28.79
N GLY A 142 -31.22 -7.08 27.47
CA GLY A 142 -30.94 -5.88 26.70
C GLY A 142 -29.45 -5.68 26.34
N THR A 143 -28.54 -6.59 26.72
CA THR A 143 -27.10 -6.47 26.45
C THR A 143 -26.77 -7.12 25.12
N LYS A 144 -26.57 -6.32 24.08
CA LYS A 144 -26.33 -6.78 22.68
C LYS A 144 -24.88 -6.62 22.20
N THR A 145 -24.18 -5.63 22.75
CA THR A 145 -22.82 -5.34 22.38
C THR A 145 -21.79 -5.99 23.32
N ILE A 146 -20.59 -6.21 22.83
CA ILE A 146 -19.50 -6.76 23.68
C ILE A 146 -19.27 -5.88 24.93
N ASP A 147 -19.41 -4.56 24.80
CA ASP A 147 -19.21 -3.62 25.90
C ASP A 147 -20.31 -3.80 26.96
N GLU A 148 -21.55 -3.83 26.53
CA GLU A 148 -22.70 -4.05 27.44
C GLU A 148 -22.62 -5.39 28.18
N VAL A 149 -22.28 -6.47 27.44
CA VAL A 149 -22.14 -7.82 28.04
C VAL A 149 -20.97 -7.87 29.03
N ALA A 150 -19.81 -7.31 28.65
CA ALA A 150 -18.64 -7.28 29.52
C ALA A 150 -18.90 -6.48 30.81
N ASP A 151 -19.54 -5.31 30.69
CA ASP A 151 -19.89 -4.46 31.83
C ASP A 151 -20.95 -5.15 32.74
N TYR A 152 -22.00 -5.75 32.16
CA TYR A 152 -23.05 -6.42 32.89
C TYR A 152 -22.55 -7.62 33.70
N LEU A 153 -21.73 -8.46 33.08
CA LEU A 153 -21.15 -9.66 33.66
C LEU A 153 -19.83 -9.40 34.44
N LYS A 154 -19.31 -8.17 34.40
CA LYS A 154 -18.01 -7.76 35.00
C LYS A 154 -16.85 -8.58 34.47
N LEU A 155 -16.83 -8.80 33.17
CA LEU A 155 -15.77 -9.52 32.45
C LEU A 155 -14.86 -8.55 31.71
N ASP A 156 -13.61 -8.94 31.46
CA ASP A 156 -12.79 -8.27 30.45
C ASP A 156 -13.33 -8.63 29.04
N LYS A 157 -13.31 -7.70 28.10
CA LYS A 157 -13.67 -7.96 26.69
C LYS A 157 -12.90 -9.13 26.07
N LYS A 158 -11.67 -9.37 26.55
CA LYS A 158 -10.84 -10.51 26.16
C LYS A 158 -11.42 -11.87 26.59
N GLN A 159 -12.37 -11.86 27.51
CA GLN A 159 -13.07 -13.07 27.97
C GLN A 159 -14.38 -13.27 27.21
N THR A 160 -14.65 -12.50 26.17
CA THR A 160 -15.87 -12.63 25.36
C THR A 160 -15.55 -13.06 23.93
N ILE A 161 -16.52 -13.66 23.26
CA ILE A 161 -16.50 -14.02 21.85
C ILE A 161 -17.46 -13.09 21.10
N LYS A 162 -16.96 -12.42 20.07
CA LYS A 162 -17.73 -11.61 19.14
C LYS A 162 -18.15 -12.47 17.95
N ALA A 163 -19.43 -12.49 17.65
CA ALA A 163 -20.02 -13.16 16.49
C ALA A 163 -20.30 -12.14 15.37
N LEU A 164 -19.90 -12.49 14.16
CA LEU A 164 -20.13 -11.69 12.95
C LEU A 164 -20.74 -12.63 11.89
N LEU A 165 -21.94 -12.30 11.40
CA LEU A 165 -22.65 -13.13 10.45
C LEU A 165 -22.64 -12.51 9.06
N PHE A 166 -22.51 -13.39 8.10
CA PHE A 166 -22.43 -13.05 6.67
C PHE A 166 -23.35 -13.96 5.86
N VAL A 167 -23.83 -13.41 4.74
CA VAL A 167 -24.44 -14.17 3.66
C VAL A 167 -23.44 -14.27 2.51
N THR A 168 -23.39 -15.44 1.89
CA THR A 168 -22.56 -15.64 0.68
C THR A 168 -23.44 -15.79 -0.55
N TYR A 169 -22.87 -15.46 -1.72
CA TYR A 169 -23.55 -15.46 -3.00
C TYR A 169 -22.77 -16.32 -4.01
N ASP A 170 -23.51 -16.95 -4.91
CA ASP A 170 -22.92 -17.65 -6.05
C ASP A 170 -22.49 -16.68 -7.18
N ALA A 171 -21.91 -17.19 -8.24
CA ALA A 171 -21.47 -16.39 -9.39
C ALA A 171 -22.61 -15.70 -10.16
N LEU A 172 -23.86 -16.10 -9.90
CA LEU A 172 -25.07 -15.51 -10.50
C LEU A 172 -25.73 -14.47 -9.56
N GLY A 173 -25.17 -14.29 -8.36
CA GLY A 173 -25.71 -13.37 -7.35
C GLY A 173 -26.84 -13.94 -6.50
N ASN A 174 -27.06 -15.27 -6.51
CA ASN A 174 -28.04 -15.90 -5.63
C ASN A 174 -27.42 -16.22 -4.27
N GLU A 175 -28.20 -16.14 -3.20
CA GLU A 175 -27.77 -16.57 -1.86
C GLU A 175 -27.31 -18.03 -1.88
N ASN A 176 -26.11 -18.29 -1.34
CA ASN A 176 -25.44 -19.60 -1.37
C ASN A 176 -25.10 -20.14 0.03
N GLY A 177 -25.58 -19.50 1.09
CA GLY A 177 -25.42 -19.93 2.48
C GLY A 177 -24.98 -18.83 3.42
N TYR A 178 -24.76 -19.21 4.68
CA TYR A 178 -24.37 -18.32 5.75
C TYR A 178 -23.00 -18.67 6.32
N VAL A 179 -22.29 -17.66 6.80
CA VAL A 179 -21.02 -17.81 7.49
C VAL A 179 -21.08 -17.07 8.83
N ALA A 180 -20.71 -17.75 9.90
CA ALA A 180 -20.52 -17.16 11.22
C ALA A 180 -19.03 -17.11 11.53
N ALA A 181 -18.47 -15.92 11.67
CA ALA A 181 -17.08 -15.70 12.06
C ALA A 181 -17.04 -15.33 13.55
N PHE A 182 -16.18 -16.03 14.30
CA PHE A 182 -16.00 -15.83 15.73
C PHE A 182 -14.59 -15.36 16.02
N ILE A 183 -14.47 -14.23 16.69
CA ILE A 183 -13.21 -13.63 17.14
C ILE A 183 -13.30 -13.26 18.61
N ARG A 184 -12.18 -13.01 19.27
CA ARG A 184 -12.17 -12.48 20.64
C ARG A 184 -12.82 -11.08 20.68
N GLY A 185 -13.56 -10.79 21.74
CA GLY A 185 -14.42 -9.60 21.80
C GLY A 185 -13.71 -8.25 21.67
N ASP A 186 -12.44 -8.15 22.07
CA ASP A 186 -11.60 -6.94 21.92
C ASP A 186 -10.94 -6.79 20.53
N ARG A 187 -11.12 -7.79 19.65
CA ARG A 187 -10.53 -7.83 18.30
C ARG A 187 -11.50 -7.32 17.24
N GLU A 188 -10.93 -6.95 16.08
CA GLU A 188 -11.67 -6.60 14.87
C GLU A 188 -11.42 -7.68 13.79
N LEU A 189 -12.49 -7.98 13.06
CA LEU A 189 -12.41 -8.92 11.95
C LEU A 189 -11.65 -8.30 10.77
N ASN A 190 -10.82 -9.10 10.15
CA ASN A 190 -10.18 -8.79 8.88
C ASN A 190 -10.94 -9.50 7.75
N MET A 191 -11.70 -8.73 6.96
CA MET A 191 -12.52 -9.27 5.88
C MET A 191 -11.70 -9.97 4.81
N THR A 192 -10.52 -9.45 4.47
CA THR A 192 -9.64 -10.04 3.47
C THR A 192 -9.17 -11.44 3.91
N LYS A 193 -8.77 -11.59 5.18
CA LYS A 193 -8.40 -12.89 5.74
C LYS A 193 -9.58 -13.87 5.75
N LEU A 194 -10.79 -13.40 6.11
CA LEU A 194 -11.98 -14.24 6.09
C LEU A 194 -12.32 -14.72 4.68
N VAL A 195 -12.32 -13.83 3.70
CA VAL A 195 -12.57 -14.14 2.28
C VAL A 195 -11.57 -15.15 1.74
N ASN A 196 -10.29 -14.96 2.07
CA ASN A 196 -9.22 -15.89 1.69
C ASN A 196 -9.38 -17.26 2.36
N ALA A 197 -9.75 -17.31 3.63
CA ALA A 197 -10.01 -18.56 4.35
C ALA A 197 -11.20 -19.35 3.76
N LEU A 198 -12.21 -18.63 3.29
CA LEU A 198 -13.38 -19.21 2.62
C LEU A 198 -13.10 -19.59 1.14
N ASN A 199 -12.01 -19.10 0.57
CA ASN A 199 -11.66 -19.24 -0.85
C ASN A 199 -12.78 -18.75 -1.80
N ILE A 200 -13.35 -17.59 -1.50
CA ILE A 200 -14.42 -16.95 -2.28
C ILE A 200 -13.96 -15.59 -2.79
N ASN A 201 -14.75 -14.98 -3.68
CA ASN A 201 -14.51 -13.60 -4.12
C ASN A 201 -15.01 -12.61 -3.06
N GLU A 202 -14.32 -11.48 -2.88
CA GLU A 202 -14.70 -10.43 -1.93
C GLU A 202 -16.11 -9.85 -2.17
N TYR A 203 -16.60 -9.88 -3.42
CA TYR A 203 -17.95 -9.43 -3.77
C TYR A 203 -19.02 -10.51 -3.54
N ALA A 204 -18.63 -11.73 -3.17
CA ALA A 204 -19.52 -12.85 -2.94
C ALA A 204 -19.91 -13.01 -1.46
N ILE A 205 -19.67 -12.00 -0.63
CA ILE A 205 -19.97 -12.02 0.80
C ILE A 205 -20.38 -10.61 1.28
N GLU A 206 -21.42 -10.53 2.09
CA GLU A 206 -21.84 -9.28 2.75
C GLU A 206 -22.35 -9.57 4.18
N PHE A 207 -22.42 -8.56 5.03
CA PHE A 207 -23.00 -8.70 6.35
C PHE A 207 -24.48 -9.13 6.25
N ALA A 208 -24.86 -10.12 7.03
CA ALA A 208 -26.25 -10.55 7.13
C ALA A 208 -27.09 -9.47 7.86
N ASP A 209 -28.25 -9.15 7.30
CA ASP A 209 -29.26 -8.33 8.00
C ASP A 209 -29.98 -9.12 9.12
N GLU A 210 -30.84 -8.46 9.88
CA GLU A 210 -31.54 -9.11 11.02
C GLU A 210 -32.42 -10.29 10.59
N GLU A 211 -33.04 -10.25 9.42
CA GLU A 211 -33.86 -11.33 8.91
C GLU A 211 -33.03 -12.55 8.56
N LYS A 212 -31.92 -12.33 7.84
CA LYS A 212 -30.95 -13.37 7.46
C LYS A 212 -30.26 -13.95 8.70
N MET A 213 -29.88 -13.09 9.66
CA MET A 213 -29.34 -13.54 10.95
C MET A 213 -30.33 -14.46 11.69
N SER A 214 -31.59 -14.07 11.76
CA SER A 214 -32.61 -14.87 12.43
C SER A 214 -32.85 -16.24 11.75
N LYS A 215 -32.74 -16.28 10.42
CA LYS A 215 -32.82 -17.57 9.66
C LYS A 215 -31.66 -18.51 10.01
N ALA A 216 -30.44 -17.97 10.11
CA ALA A 216 -29.24 -18.76 10.37
C ALA A 216 -29.04 -19.15 11.84
N THR A 217 -29.53 -18.34 12.78
CA THR A 217 -29.25 -18.49 14.23
C THR A 217 -30.47 -18.79 15.08
N GLY A 218 -31.67 -18.54 14.57
CA GLY A 218 -32.91 -18.63 15.31
C GLY A 218 -33.13 -17.51 16.34
N CYS A 219 -32.23 -16.49 16.40
CA CYS A 219 -32.35 -15.38 17.35
C CYS A 219 -32.03 -14.03 16.69
N VAL A 220 -32.26 -12.96 17.43
CA VAL A 220 -31.89 -11.59 17.01
C VAL A 220 -30.40 -11.31 17.22
N GLY A 221 -29.89 -10.35 16.48
CA GLY A 221 -28.51 -9.92 16.59
C GLY A 221 -28.13 -9.47 18.00
N GLY A 222 -26.84 -9.71 18.36
CA GLY A 222 -26.29 -9.43 19.69
C GLY A 222 -26.26 -10.65 20.63
N PHE A 223 -27.05 -11.70 20.35
CA PHE A 223 -27.11 -12.91 21.17
C PHE A 223 -26.60 -14.16 20.44
N THR A 224 -25.95 -13.99 19.29
CA THR A 224 -25.41 -15.09 18.52
C THR A 224 -24.14 -15.63 19.17
N GLY A 225 -24.04 -16.96 19.27
CA GLY A 225 -22.87 -17.69 19.73
C GLY A 225 -22.58 -18.88 18.83
N PRO A 226 -21.47 -19.59 19.03
CA PRO A 226 -21.04 -20.71 18.15
C PRO A 226 -21.84 -22.00 18.36
N MET A 227 -22.68 -22.06 19.40
CA MET A 227 -23.59 -23.19 19.66
C MET A 227 -24.94 -22.96 18.98
N HIS A 228 -25.59 -24.04 18.56
CA HIS A 228 -26.95 -24.06 18.01
C HIS A 228 -27.14 -23.30 16.69
N LEU A 229 -26.08 -23.14 15.91
CA LEU A 229 -26.18 -22.61 14.56
C LEU A 229 -26.70 -23.65 13.58
N HIS A 230 -27.53 -23.24 12.62
CA HIS A 230 -28.08 -24.09 11.59
C HIS A 230 -27.68 -23.58 10.21
N ASP A 231 -27.30 -24.51 9.31
CA ASP A 231 -26.95 -24.22 7.90
C ASP A 231 -25.95 -23.06 7.73
N CYS A 232 -25.01 -22.95 8.68
CA CYS A 232 -24.04 -21.88 8.75
C CYS A 232 -22.63 -22.45 8.85
N LYS A 233 -21.73 -22.01 7.98
CA LYS A 233 -20.32 -22.37 8.07
C LYS A 233 -19.63 -21.59 9.20
N ILE A 234 -19.00 -22.29 10.12
CA ILE A 234 -18.40 -21.72 11.33
C ILE A 234 -16.91 -21.49 11.10
N VAL A 235 -16.48 -20.23 11.12
CA VAL A 235 -15.08 -19.83 11.07
C VAL A 235 -14.66 -19.27 12.42
N VAL A 236 -13.62 -19.85 13.00
CA VAL A 236 -13.13 -19.50 14.34
C VAL A 236 -11.72 -18.93 14.22
N ASP A 237 -11.47 -17.77 14.86
CA ASP A 237 -10.13 -17.22 14.92
C ASP A 237 -9.17 -18.16 15.64
N SER A 238 -7.94 -18.25 15.14
CA SER A 238 -6.88 -19.17 15.60
C SER A 238 -6.54 -19.04 17.09
N GLU A 239 -6.81 -17.88 17.72
CA GLU A 239 -6.51 -17.71 19.15
C GLU A 239 -7.58 -18.31 20.08
N LEU A 240 -8.84 -18.44 19.63
CA LEU A 240 -9.95 -18.88 20.48
C LEU A 240 -9.78 -20.30 21.03
N PRO A 241 -9.28 -21.31 20.29
CA PRO A 241 -9.02 -22.65 20.84
C PRO A 241 -8.10 -22.68 22.06
N GLY A 242 -7.13 -21.75 22.13
CA GLY A 242 -6.21 -21.63 23.26
C GLY A 242 -6.77 -20.97 24.51
N LEU A 243 -7.94 -20.33 24.41
CA LEU A 243 -8.56 -19.59 25.51
C LEU A 243 -9.59 -20.44 26.24
N LYS A 244 -9.84 -20.13 27.53
CA LYS A 244 -10.75 -20.90 28.39
C LYS A 244 -11.82 -20.00 29.00
N ASN A 245 -12.97 -20.62 29.26
CA ASN A 245 -14.08 -20.04 30.04
C ASN A 245 -14.59 -18.72 29.45
N LEU A 246 -14.76 -18.66 28.15
CA LEU A 246 -15.22 -17.46 27.44
C LEU A 246 -16.73 -17.26 27.57
N CYS A 247 -17.17 -16.03 27.34
CA CYS A 247 -18.57 -15.67 27.26
C CYS A 247 -18.99 -15.47 25.79
N ALA A 248 -20.09 -16.05 25.36
CA ALA A 248 -20.67 -15.91 24.03
C ALA A 248 -22.20 -15.86 24.07
N GLY A 249 -22.84 -15.38 23.01
CA GLY A 249 -24.28 -15.44 22.85
C GLY A 249 -24.81 -16.87 22.95
N ALA A 250 -26.04 -17.02 23.47
CA ALA A 250 -26.69 -18.32 23.66
C ALA A 250 -27.65 -18.71 22.51
N CYS A 251 -27.65 -17.96 21.40
CA CYS A 251 -28.65 -18.03 20.33
C CYS A 251 -30.08 -17.93 20.85
N GLU A 252 -30.26 -17.22 21.96
CA GLU A 252 -31.54 -16.94 22.61
C GLU A 252 -31.55 -15.49 23.09
N THR A 253 -32.61 -14.75 22.81
CA THR A 253 -32.75 -13.34 23.20
C THR A 253 -32.53 -13.16 24.70
N ASP A 254 -31.75 -12.15 25.07
CA ASP A 254 -31.39 -11.81 26.45
C ASP A 254 -30.66 -12.91 27.23
N HIS A 255 -29.93 -13.80 26.51
CA HIS A 255 -29.13 -14.84 27.15
C HIS A 255 -27.76 -14.98 26.54
N HIS A 256 -26.77 -15.23 27.42
CA HIS A 256 -25.40 -15.59 27.05
C HIS A 256 -24.98 -16.87 27.80
N TYR A 257 -23.99 -17.58 27.20
CA TYR A 257 -23.27 -18.61 27.90
C TYR A 257 -21.97 -18.02 28.50
N ILE A 258 -21.66 -18.39 29.74
CA ILE A 258 -20.35 -18.20 30.36
C ILE A 258 -19.63 -19.54 30.48
N ASN A 259 -18.31 -19.51 30.64
CA ASN A 259 -17.45 -20.69 30.74
C ASN A 259 -17.48 -21.58 29.49
N MET A 260 -17.70 -20.98 28.33
CA MET A 260 -17.65 -21.68 27.05
C MET A 260 -16.21 -22.02 26.65
N ASN A 261 -15.99 -23.24 26.17
CA ASN A 261 -14.67 -23.75 25.83
C ASN A 261 -14.70 -24.45 24.46
N TYR A 262 -13.70 -24.12 23.62
CA TYR A 262 -13.49 -24.78 22.33
C TYR A 262 -13.19 -26.28 22.54
N GLY A 263 -13.69 -27.15 21.65
CA GLY A 263 -13.52 -28.60 21.69
C GLY A 263 -14.43 -29.33 22.68
N ARG A 264 -15.05 -28.61 23.66
CA ARG A 264 -16.07 -29.15 24.57
C ARG A 264 -17.49 -28.71 24.17
N ASP A 265 -17.66 -27.43 23.91
CA ASP A 265 -18.98 -26.81 23.72
C ASP A 265 -19.24 -26.43 22.24
N TYR A 266 -18.19 -26.13 21.51
CA TYR A 266 -18.25 -25.78 20.08
C TYR A 266 -16.97 -26.15 19.36
N GLU A 267 -17.07 -26.27 18.03
CA GLU A 267 -15.97 -26.43 17.08
C GLU A 267 -16.18 -25.53 15.90
N GLY A 268 -15.14 -25.26 15.12
CA GLY A 268 -15.21 -24.53 13.86
C GLY A 268 -14.94 -25.42 12.65
N ASP A 269 -15.63 -25.17 11.54
CA ASP A 269 -15.31 -25.80 10.25
C ASP A 269 -13.94 -25.36 9.74
N ILE A 270 -13.58 -24.11 10.06
CA ILE A 270 -12.28 -23.51 9.73
C ILE A 270 -11.76 -22.79 10.98
N VAL A 271 -10.48 -23.08 11.31
CA VAL A 271 -9.76 -22.38 12.40
C VAL A 271 -8.53 -21.72 11.77
N VAL A 272 -8.52 -20.38 11.76
CA VAL A 272 -7.46 -19.61 11.07
C VAL A 272 -7.42 -18.18 11.61
N ASP A 273 -6.28 -17.50 11.48
CA ASP A 273 -6.16 -16.07 11.81
C ASP A 273 -7.05 -15.22 10.91
N ILE A 274 -8.12 -14.67 11.48
CA ILE A 274 -9.07 -13.74 10.81
C ILE A 274 -9.17 -12.39 11.51
N LYS A 275 -8.36 -12.14 12.55
CA LYS A 275 -8.31 -10.85 13.24
C LYS A 275 -7.40 -9.84 12.55
N THR A 276 -7.69 -8.57 12.77
CA THR A 276 -6.86 -7.44 12.32
C THR A 276 -5.72 -7.21 13.30
N LEU A 277 -4.50 -7.06 12.78
CA LEU A 277 -3.34 -6.64 13.56
C LEU A 277 -3.51 -5.18 13.98
N LYS A 278 -3.41 -4.89 15.27
CA LYS A 278 -3.54 -3.53 15.83
C LYS A 278 -2.17 -2.95 16.16
N GLU A 279 -2.07 -1.63 16.10
CA GLU A 279 -0.87 -0.94 16.59
C GLU A 279 -0.58 -1.31 18.05
N GLY A 280 0.68 -1.64 18.33
CA GLY A 280 1.13 -2.11 19.65
C GLY A 280 1.00 -3.61 19.87
N ASP A 281 0.34 -4.37 18.97
CA ASP A 281 0.33 -5.83 19.04
C ASP A 281 1.75 -6.40 18.87
N ALA A 282 1.97 -7.63 19.32
CA ALA A 282 3.24 -8.30 19.17
C ALA A 282 3.55 -8.62 17.70
N CYS A 283 4.75 -8.29 17.26
CA CYS A 283 5.26 -8.63 15.94
C CYS A 283 5.34 -10.17 15.78
N PRO A 284 4.76 -10.74 14.72
CA PRO A 284 4.80 -12.19 14.49
C PRO A 284 6.20 -12.76 14.25
N ILE A 285 7.19 -11.91 13.93
CA ILE A 285 8.57 -12.33 13.67
C ILE A 285 9.45 -12.23 14.93
N CYS A 286 9.40 -11.11 15.66
CA CYS A 286 10.34 -10.85 16.75
C CYS A 286 9.68 -10.52 18.10
N GLY A 287 8.36 -10.45 18.19
CA GLY A 287 7.60 -10.15 19.41
C GLY A 287 7.60 -8.69 19.86
N ALA A 288 8.36 -7.80 19.21
CA ALA A 288 8.34 -6.37 19.53
C ALA A 288 6.99 -5.73 19.14
N PRO A 289 6.59 -4.58 19.71
CA PRO A 289 5.37 -3.90 19.30
C PRO A 289 5.41 -3.48 17.84
N VAL A 290 4.34 -3.75 17.08
CA VAL A 290 4.19 -3.25 15.72
C VAL A 290 3.71 -1.81 15.71
N ARG A 291 4.04 -1.09 14.64
CA ARG A 291 3.55 0.25 14.34
C ARG A 291 2.71 0.25 13.08
N HIS A 292 1.82 1.22 13.01
CA HIS A 292 1.05 1.51 11.82
C HIS A 292 1.51 2.80 11.14
N ALA A 293 1.38 2.84 9.84
CA ALA A 293 1.55 4.06 9.06
C ALA A 293 0.54 4.08 7.91
N ARG A 294 0.22 5.27 7.44
CA ARG A 294 -0.57 5.46 6.22
C ARG A 294 0.33 5.77 5.04
N GLY A 295 -0.13 5.38 3.87
CA GLY A 295 0.57 5.66 2.65
C GLY A 295 -0.29 5.43 1.41
N VAL A 296 0.33 5.64 0.28
CA VAL A 296 -0.25 5.47 -1.05
C VAL A 296 0.53 4.41 -1.79
N GLU A 297 -0.16 3.40 -2.30
CA GLU A 297 0.41 2.40 -3.20
C GLU A 297 0.83 3.08 -4.50
N VAL A 298 2.12 3.16 -4.78
CA VAL A 298 2.69 3.72 -6.01
C VAL A 298 3.07 2.66 -7.04
N GLY A 299 3.25 1.42 -6.58
CA GLY A 299 3.49 0.26 -7.43
C GLY A 299 3.24 -1.04 -6.70
N GLN A 300 2.97 -2.10 -7.45
CA GLN A 300 2.74 -3.44 -6.92
C GLN A 300 3.31 -4.48 -7.86
N ILE A 301 3.83 -5.56 -7.29
CA ILE A 301 4.41 -6.69 -8.01
C ILE A 301 3.77 -7.99 -7.54
N PHE A 302 3.55 -8.93 -8.49
CA PHE A 302 2.81 -10.17 -8.26
C PHE A 302 3.52 -11.38 -8.84
N LYS A 303 3.51 -12.49 -8.11
CA LYS A 303 3.79 -13.83 -8.64
C LYS A 303 2.47 -14.47 -9.05
N LEU A 304 2.13 -14.41 -10.34
CA LEU A 304 0.87 -14.96 -10.88
C LEU A 304 0.91 -16.48 -11.04
N GLY A 305 2.12 -17.06 -11.18
CA GLY A 305 2.28 -18.47 -11.50
C GLY A 305 1.67 -18.85 -12.85
N THR A 306 0.87 -19.90 -12.88
CA THR A 306 0.21 -20.40 -14.10
C THR A 306 -1.27 -20.00 -14.20
N LYS A 307 -1.78 -19.19 -13.24
CA LYS A 307 -3.20 -18.83 -13.14
C LYS A 307 -3.82 -18.36 -14.46
N TYR A 308 -3.07 -17.62 -15.27
CA TYR A 308 -3.55 -17.07 -16.55
C TYR A 308 -3.09 -17.90 -17.74
N SER A 309 -1.86 -18.42 -17.71
CA SER A 309 -1.29 -19.17 -18.84
C SER A 309 -2.00 -20.48 -19.10
N GLU A 310 -2.43 -21.20 -18.06
CA GLU A 310 -3.15 -22.47 -18.21
C GLU A 310 -4.53 -22.31 -18.89
N PRO A 311 -5.44 -21.44 -18.40
CA PRO A 311 -6.73 -21.23 -19.07
C PRO A 311 -6.58 -20.69 -20.50
N MET A 312 -5.57 -19.84 -20.74
CA MET A 312 -5.26 -19.29 -22.06
C MET A 312 -4.55 -20.29 -22.97
N LYS A 313 -4.15 -21.44 -22.45
CA LYS A 313 -3.35 -22.45 -23.16
C LYS A 313 -2.05 -21.86 -23.74
N ALA A 314 -1.37 -21.04 -22.94
CA ALA A 314 -0.07 -20.45 -23.27
C ALA A 314 1.04 -21.40 -22.79
N TYR A 315 1.41 -22.36 -23.65
CA TYR A 315 2.39 -23.38 -23.37
C TYR A 315 3.65 -23.21 -24.23
N TYR A 316 4.75 -23.78 -23.76
CA TYR A 316 6.01 -23.91 -24.49
C TYR A 316 6.49 -25.38 -24.43
N LYS A 317 7.36 -25.77 -25.34
CA LYS A 317 8.03 -27.08 -25.31
C LYS A 317 9.26 -27.01 -24.40
N ASP A 318 9.30 -27.86 -23.38
CA ASP A 318 10.47 -28.03 -22.52
C ASP A 318 11.63 -28.77 -23.23
N GLU A 319 12.70 -29.09 -22.53
CA GLU A 319 13.86 -29.81 -23.07
C GLU A 319 13.52 -31.24 -23.55
N ASN A 320 12.48 -31.82 -23.00
CA ASN A 320 11.97 -33.16 -23.33
C ASN A 320 10.81 -33.10 -24.34
N GLN A 321 10.59 -31.97 -25.02
CA GLN A 321 9.49 -31.73 -25.96
C GLN A 321 8.08 -31.85 -25.33
N GLN A 322 7.96 -31.74 -24.01
CA GLN A 322 6.67 -31.76 -23.31
C GLN A 322 6.09 -30.34 -23.22
N ASP A 323 4.78 -30.21 -23.31
CA ASP A 323 4.08 -28.96 -23.14
C ASP A 323 4.05 -28.57 -21.65
N LYS A 324 4.56 -27.39 -21.36
CA LYS A 324 4.56 -26.79 -20.02
C LYS A 324 3.89 -25.42 -20.06
N PRO A 325 3.08 -25.07 -19.07
CA PRO A 325 2.52 -23.73 -18.98
C PRO A 325 3.63 -22.71 -18.69
N ILE A 326 3.49 -21.51 -19.24
CA ILE A 326 4.40 -20.39 -18.96
C ILE A 326 4.09 -19.84 -17.56
N TRP A 327 5.09 -19.69 -16.73
CA TRP A 327 4.98 -19.02 -15.43
C TRP A 327 5.04 -17.51 -15.61
N MET A 328 4.17 -16.77 -14.91
CA MET A 328 3.99 -15.34 -15.16
C MET A 328 4.14 -14.52 -13.89
N GLY A 329 4.79 -13.35 -14.03
CA GLY A 329 4.77 -12.28 -13.07
C GLY A 329 4.10 -11.04 -13.66
N CYS A 330 3.53 -10.18 -12.81
CA CYS A 330 2.93 -8.90 -13.18
C CYS A 330 3.47 -7.80 -12.28
N TYR A 331 3.85 -6.66 -12.87
CA TYR A 331 4.57 -5.60 -12.17
C TYR A 331 4.07 -4.24 -12.64
N GLY A 332 3.32 -3.53 -11.79
CA GLY A 332 2.68 -2.25 -12.12
C GLY A 332 3.28 -1.06 -11.37
N ILE A 333 3.44 0.07 -12.05
CA ILE A 333 3.71 1.38 -11.44
C ILE A 333 2.61 2.34 -11.90
N GLY A 334 1.92 2.96 -10.95
CA GLY A 334 1.01 4.07 -11.22
C GLY A 334 1.82 5.35 -11.45
N VAL A 335 2.16 5.65 -12.71
CA VAL A 335 3.03 6.79 -13.05
C VAL A 335 2.40 8.11 -12.59
N SER A 336 1.12 8.35 -12.91
CA SER A 336 0.40 9.55 -12.48
C SER A 336 0.32 9.64 -10.95
N ARG A 337 0.08 8.51 -10.26
CA ARG A 337 0.03 8.44 -8.80
C ARG A 337 1.40 8.69 -8.18
N THR A 338 2.47 8.13 -8.75
CA THR A 338 3.85 8.37 -8.31
C THR A 338 4.21 9.85 -8.43
N PHE A 339 3.83 10.49 -9.54
CA PHE A 339 4.05 11.92 -9.74
C PHE A 339 3.36 12.76 -8.66
N GLN A 340 2.09 12.49 -8.37
CA GLN A 340 1.36 13.16 -7.29
C GLN A 340 2.01 12.89 -5.91
N ALA A 341 2.38 11.62 -5.63
CA ALA A 341 3.01 11.24 -4.37
C ALA A 341 4.34 11.96 -4.13
N ILE A 342 5.12 12.24 -5.19
CA ILE A 342 6.36 13.04 -5.07
C ILE A 342 6.04 14.44 -4.54
N ILE A 343 5.02 15.09 -5.11
CA ILE A 343 4.63 16.46 -4.70
C ILE A 343 4.08 16.48 -3.28
N ASP A 344 3.31 15.45 -2.90
CA ASP A 344 2.65 15.37 -1.59
C ASP A 344 3.60 14.99 -0.44
N MET A 345 4.88 14.65 -0.73
CA MET A 345 5.87 14.47 0.35
C MET A 345 6.06 15.77 1.14
N PRO A 346 6.08 15.73 2.48
CA PRO A 346 6.18 16.95 3.31
C PRO A 346 7.38 17.84 2.99
N GLN A 347 8.49 17.26 2.51
CA GLN A 347 9.71 17.98 2.14
C GLN A 347 9.68 18.55 0.72
N ASN A 348 8.67 18.24 -0.09
CA ASN A 348 8.62 18.58 -1.51
C ASN A 348 7.61 19.68 -1.85
N HIS A 349 7.07 20.35 -0.84
CA HIS A 349 6.23 21.54 -0.99
C HIS A 349 6.26 22.42 0.25
N ASP A 350 5.92 23.67 0.06
CA ASP A 350 5.67 24.64 1.14
C ASP A 350 4.53 25.59 0.73
N GLU A 351 4.29 26.64 1.50
CA GLU A 351 3.28 27.66 1.22
C GLU A 351 3.50 28.45 -0.08
N ASN A 352 4.72 28.41 -0.64
CA ASN A 352 5.08 29.11 -1.87
C ASN A 352 4.96 28.25 -3.13
N GLY A 353 4.85 26.92 -2.99
CA GLY A 353 4.70 26.01 -4.11
C GLY A 353 5.49 24.70 -3.96
N ILE A 354 5.80 24.10 -5.10
CA ILE A 354 6.52 22.82 -5.17
C ILE A 354 7.99 22.99 -4.85
N ILE A 355 8.61 21.95 -4.31
CA ILE A 355 10.06 21.78 -4.11
C ILE A 355 10.48 20.49 -4.79
N TRP A 356 10.81 20.53 -6.08
CA TRP A 356 11.17 19.33 -6.81
C TRP A 356 12.47 18.71 -6.31
N PRO A 357 12.51 17.37 -6.11
CA PRO A 357 13.79 16.65 -6.10
C PRO A 357 14.49 16.82 -7.45
N ILE A 358 15.79 17.06 -7.43
CA ILE A 358 16.60 17.28 -8.66
C ILE A 358 16.43 16.15 -9.66
N SER A 359 16.31 14.91 -9.20
CA SER A 359 16.17 13.70 -10.03
C SER A 359 14.92 13.66 -10.91
N VAL A 360 13.88 14.43 -10.59
CA VAL A 360 12.58 14.45 -11.28
C VAL A 360 12.11 15.86 -11.62
N ALA A 361 12.92 16.87 -11.34
CA ALA A 361 12.61 18.25 -11.68
C ALA A 361 12.50 18.43 -13.20
N PRO A 362 11.51 19.19 -13.71
CA PRO A 362 11.36 19.48 -15.13
C PRO A 362 12.55 20.27 -15.70
N TYR A 363 13.15 21.11 -14.85
CA TYR A 363 14.41 21.80 -15.06
C TYR A 363 15.20 21.78 -13.76
N HIS A 364 16.52 21.63 -13.83
CA HIS A 364 17.37 21.61 -12.64
C HIS A 364 17.61 23.02 -12.08
N VAL A 365 17.68 24.01 -12.99
CA VAL A 365 17.98 25.39 -12.65
C VAL A 365 17.11 26.36 -13.45
N ILE A 366 16.74 27.47 -12.82
CA ILE A 366 16.17 28.63 -13.51
C ILE A 366 17.14 29.81 -13.41
N ILE A 367 17.51 30.40 -14.55
CA ILE A 367 18.19 31.68 -14.63
C ILE A 367 17.10 32.75 -14.68
N THR A 368 17.08 33.64 -13.67
CA THR A 368 16.13 34.76 -13.62
C THR A 368 16.88 36.04 -13.92
N GLU A 369 16.63 36.59 -15.09
CA GLU A 369 17.20 37.85 -15.49
C GLU A 369 16.31 38.99 -14.99
N VAL A 370 16.92 39.95 -14.23
CA VAL A 370 16.16 41.00 -13.58
C VAL A 370 15.71 42.07 -14.56
N LYS A 371 16.54 42.36 -15.58
CA LYS A 371 16.27 43.38 -16.59
C LYS A 371 16.70 42.86 -17.99
N PRO A 372 15.83 42.14 -18.67
CA PRO A 372 16.09 41.69 -20.03
C PRO A 372 16.39 42.84 -20.98
N GLY A 373 17.36 42.64 -21.87
CA GLY A 373 17.86 43.66 -22.79
C GLY A 373 18.91 44.61 -22.18
N ASP A 374 19.39 44.29 -20.98
CA ASP A 374 20.58 44.91 -20.43
C ASP A 374 21.81 44.09 -20.86
N GLU A 375 22.70 44.70 -21.69
CA GLU A 375 23.80 43.98 -22.34
C GLU A 375 24.70 43.20 -21.37
N GLN A 376 24.88 43.67 -20.15
CA GLN A 376 25.69 42.99 -19.12
C GLN A 376 24.95 41.79 -18.52
N GLN A 377 23.66 41.96 -18.25
CA GLN A 377 22.85 40.85 -17.72
C GLN A 377 22.64 39.75 -18.79
N ASP A 378 22.28 40.15 -20.02
CA ASP A 378 22.15 39.23 -21.14
C ASP A 378 23.42 38.41 -21.36
N ALA A 379 24.60 39.08 -21.36
CA ALA A 379 25.90 38.38 -21.58
C ALA A 379 26.22 37.38 -20.45
N VAL A 380 25.97 37.73 -19.20
CA VAL A 380 26.19 36.83 -18.05
C VAL A 380 25.19 35.69 -18.04
N SER A 381 23.90 35.97 -18.30
CA SER A 381 22.86 34.94 -18.39
C SER A 381 23.16 33.93 -19.50
N GLN A 382 23.56 34.41 -20.67
CA GLN A 382 23.97 33.54 -21.80
C GLN A 382 25.16 32.67 -21.45
N LYS A 383 26.20 33.24 -20.83
CA LYS A 383 27.37 32.49 -20.40
C LYS A 383 26.99 31.37 -19.44
N ILE A 384 26.20 31.66 -18.40
CA ILE A 384 25.74 30.68 -17.41
C ILE A 384 24.90 29.59 -18.10
N TYR A 385 23.98 29.98 -18.99
CA TYR A 385 23.14 29.06 -19.76
C TYR A 385 23.97 28.07 -20.56
N ASP A 386 24.95 28.58 -21.33
CA ASP A 386 25.81 27.76 -22.18
C ASP A 386 26.68 26.79 -21.38
N GLU A 387 27.29 27.27 -20.28
CA GLU A 387 28.15 26.44 -19.42
C GLU A 387 27.35 25.32 -18.74
N LEU A 388 26.16 25.60 -18.19
CA LEU A 388 25.30 24.63 -17.55
C LEU A 388 24.74 23.62 -18.55
N THR A 389 24.27 24.08 -19.72
CA THR A 389 23.73 23.21 -20.76
C THR A 389 24.80 22.29 -21.33
N ASN A 390 26.02 22.80 -21.57
CA ASN A 390 27.16 22.00 -22.00
C ASN A 390 27.55 20.93 -20.96
N ALA A 391 27.32 21.18 -19.68
CA ALA A 391 27.53 20.20 -18.61
C ALA A 391 26.35 19.21 -18.46
N GLY A 392 25.30 19.29 -19.32
CA GLY A 392 24.14 18.42 -19.28
C GLY A 392 23.15 18.74 -18.16
N VAL A 393 23.15 19.98 -17.67
CA VAL A 393 22.14 20.50 -16.75
C VAL A 393 20.97 21.06 -17.58
N GLU A 394 19.73 20.74 -17.17
CA GLU A 394 18.52 21.27 -17.80
C GLU A 394 18.21 22.64 -17.23
N VAL A 395 18.22 23.66 -18.11
CA VAL A 395 18.17 25.08 -17.74
C VAL A 395 16.88 25.71 -18.31
N LEU A 396 16.15 26.38 -17.45
CA LEU A 396 15.11 27.32 -17.85
C LEU A 396 15.65 28.74 -17.73
N TRP A 397 15.55 29.55 -18.77
CA TRP A 397 15.92 30.98 -18.73
C TRP A 397 14.66 31.84 -18.79
N ASP A 398 14.42 32.60 -17.71
CA ASP A 398 13.30 33.55 -17.60
C ASP A 398 13.76 34.95 -18.05
N ASP A 399 13.62 35.17 -19.37
CA ASP A 399 13.93 36.43 -20.07
C ASP A 399 12.68 37.31 -20.29
N ARG A 400 11.55 37.01 -19.64
CA ARG A 400 10.32 37.79 -19.76
C ARG A 400 10.54 39.22 -19.24
N ASP A 401 9.93 40.22 -19.91
CA ASP A 401 9.87 41.59 -19.41
C ASP A 401 8.79 41.70 -18.32
N GLU A 402 9.11 41.12 -17.15
CA GLU A 402 8.26 41.11 -15.96
C GLU A 402 9.03 41.58 -14.71
N ARG A 403 8.26 42.03 -13.71
CA ARG A 403 8.85 42.47 -12.44
C ARG A 403 9.58 41.33 -11.75
N PRO A 404 10.78 41.54 -11.18
CA PRO A 404 11.54 40.48 -10.52
C PRO A 404 10.73 39.69 -9.47
N GLY A 405 9.88 40.39 -8.70
CA GLY A 405 9.03 39.75 -7.69
C GLY A 405 8.00 38.75 -8.29
N VAL A 406 7.52 38.98 -9.53
CA VAL A 406 6.66 38.05 -10.24
C VAL A 406 7.46 36.82 -10.65
N LYS A 407 8.61 37.04 -11.31
CA LYS A 407 9.53 35.96 -11.72
C LYS A 407 9.95 35.06 -10.54
N PHE A 408 10.23 35.66 -9.37
CA PHE A 408 10.60 34.89 -8.18
C PHE A 408 9.45 34.05 -7.63
N LYS A 409 8.23 34.61 -7.61
CA LYS A 409 7.04 33.85 -7.20
C LYS A 409 6.72 32.70 -8.17
N ASP A 410 6.85 32.95 -9.46
CA ASP A 410 6.65 31.90 -10.47
C ASP A 410 7.69 30.79 -10.33
N ALA A 411 8.97 31.13 -10.12
CA ALA A 411 10.04 30.16 -9.90
C ALA A 411 9.81 29.33 -8.64
N ASP A 412 9.37 29.96 -7.53
CA ASP A 412 9.06 29.27 -6.28
C ASP A 412 7.81 28.40 -6.42
N LEU A 413 6.76 28.86 -7.13
CA LEU A 413 5.54 28.09 -7.41
C LEU A 413 5.81 26.84 -8.27
N ILE A 414 6.58 27.01 -9.36
CA ILE A 414 6.98 25.91 -10.25
C ILE A 414 7.90 24.93 -9.49
N GLY A 415 8.75 25.46 -8.59
CA GLY A 415 9.56 24.64 -7.70
C GLY A 415 10.89 24.19 -8.28
N ILE A 416 11.48 24.94 -9.22
CA ILE A 416 12.78 24.57 -9.81
C ILE A 416 13.87 24.59 -8.72
N PRO A 417 14.68 23.52 -8.61
CA PRO A 417 15.58 23.32 -7.46
C PRO A 417 16.61 24.41 -7.23
N VAL A 418 17.18 24.96 -8.30
CA VAL A 418 18.20 25.99 -8.22
C VAL A 418 17.73 27.26 -8.93
N ARG A 419 17.86 28.42 -8.29
CA ARG A 419 17.65 29.71 -8.93
C ARG A 419 18.92 30.52 -8.93
N ILE A 420 19.37 30.97 -10.13
CA ILE A 420 20.46 31.91 -10.33
C ILE A 420 19.83 33.21 -10.82
N THR A 421 19.94 34.29 -10.03
CA THR A 421 19.38 35.59 -10.37
C THR A 421 20.49 36.49 -10.88
N VAL A 422 20.39 36.94 -12.13
CA VAL A 422 21.29 37.85 -12.79
C VAL A 422 20.73 39.28 -12.66
N GLY A 423 21.37 40.12 -11.88
CA GLY A 423 20.89 41.45 -11.53
C GLY A 423 21.90 42.54 -11.74
N LYS A 424 21.78 43.63 -10.96
CA LYS A 424 22.57 44.87 -11.10
C LYS A 424 24.09 44.66 -11.01
N ARG A 425 24.56 43.60 -10.36
CA ARG A 425 25.98 43.27 -10.20
C ARG A 425 26.54 42.35 -11.27
N ALA A 426 25.76 42.11 -12.35
CA ALA A 426 26.21 41.27 -13.47
C ALA A 426 27.52 41.77 -14.08
N GLY A 427 27.71 43.10 -14.21
CA GLY A 427 28.97 43.69 -14.69
C GLY A 427 30.20 43.42 -13.80
N GLU A 428 29.99 43.05 -12.52
CA GLU A 428 31.02 42.56 -11.60
C GLU A 428 31.19 41.03 -11.64
N GLY A 429 30.40 40.33 -12.46
CA GLY A 429 30.33 38.86 -12.50
C GLY A 429 29.67 38.25 -11.26
N VAL A 430 28.88 39.00 -10.51
CA VAL A 430 28.22 38.53 -9.28
C VAL A 430 26.75 38.27 -9.53
N VAL A 431 26.27 37.11 -9.07
CA VAL A 431 24.89 36.65 -9.16
C VAL A 431 24.35 36.25 -7.80
N GLU A 432 23.02 36.26 -7.63
CA GLU A 432 22.36 35.67 -6.48
C GLU A 432 22.08 34.20 -6.73
N TYR A 433 22.46 33.32 -5.79
CA TYR A 433 22.25 31.89 -5.82
C TYR A 433 21.31 31.45 -4.70
N LYS A 434 20.28 30.69 -5.04
CA LYS A 434 19.32 30.17 -4.06
C LYS A 434 18.92 28.74 -4.41
N LEU A 435 18.92 27.85 -3.43
CA LEU A 435 18.24 26.56 -3.54
C LEU A 435 16.76 26.74 -3.14
N ARG A 436 15.83 26.16 -3.90
CA ARG A 436 14.39 26.28 -3.65
C ARG A 436 14.00 25.75 -2.26
N ARG A 437 14.70 24.72 -1.78
CA ARG A 437 14.47 24.12 -0.47
C ARG A 437 15.01 24.90 0.72
N ASP A 438 15.92 25.87 0.48
CA ASP A 438 16.56 26.64 1.54
C ASP A 438 15.90 28.02 1.64
N ALA A 439 15.80 28.53 2.87
CA ALA A 439 15.28 29.88 3.11
C ALA A 439 16.27 30.94 2.63
N ASP A 440 17.57 30.68 2.80
CA ASP A 440 18.62 31.64 2.57
C ASP A 440 19.08 31.67 1.10
N LYS A 441 19.57 32.84 0.71
CA LYS A 441 20.22 33.09 -0.58
C LYS A 441 21.64 33.61 -0.33
N SER A 442 22.52 33.39 -1.30
CA SER A 442 23.92 33.86 -1.24
C SER A 442 24.30 34.61 -2.50
N GLU A 443 25.26 35.55 -2.39
CA GLU A 443 25.93 36.12 -3.55
C GLU A 443 27.16 35.29 -3.87
N LYS A 444 27.35 34.99 -5.14
CA LYS A 444 28.49 34.21 -5.66
C LYS A 444 29.00 34.80 -6.98
N SER A 445 30.23 34.46 -7.38
CA SER A 445 30.62 34.69 -8.75
C SER A 445 29.79 33.80 -9.68
N ALA A 446 29.62 34.20 -10.93
CA ALA A 446 28.91 33.38 -11.94
C ALA A 446 29.56 32.01 -12.09
N GLU A 447 30.88 31.92 -12.06
CA GLU A 447 31.66 30.68 -12.14
C GLU A 447 31.42 29.77 -10.94
N GLU A 448 31.37 30.29 -9.70
CA GLU A 448 31.07 29.54 -8.51
C GLU A 448 29.61 29.02 -8.53
N ALA A 449 28.65 29.86 -8.96
CA ALA A 449 27.25 29.47 -9.08
C ALA A 449 27.05 28.33 -10.09
N VAL A 450 27.75 28.35 -11.22
CA VAL A 450 27.76 27.28 -12.23
C VAL A 450 28.37 26.01 -11.65
N ALA A 451 29.54 26.11 -11.02
CA ALA A 451 30.24 24.95 -10.44
C ALA A 451 29.40 24.26 -9.35
N ASP A 452 28.78 25.04 -8.45
CA ASP A 452 27.94 24.52 -7.38
C ASP A 452 26.65 23.87 -7.93
N THR A 453 26.05 24.47 -8.98
CA THR A 453 24.90 23.89 -9.67
C THR A 453 25.23 22.54 -10.30
N ILE A 454 26.34 22.43 -11.02
CA ILE A 454 26.79 21.18 -11.61
C ILE A 454 27.06 20.13 -10.51
N ALA A 455 27.72 20.54 -9.43
CA ALA A 455 28.04 19.63 -8.33
C ALA A 455 26.77 19.06 -7.66
N ILE A 456 25.78 19.91 -7.32
CA ILE A 456 24.54 19.47 -6.67
C ILE A 456 23.68 18.62 -7.62
N VAL A 457 23.59 18.99 -8.90
CA VAL A 457 22.85 18.22 -9.90
C VAL A 457 23.44 16.82 -10.06
N ASN A 458 24.76 16.71 -10.17
CA ASN A 458 25.44 15.42 -10.29
C ASN A 458 25.28 14.56 -9.03
N ALA A 459 25.32 15.16 -7.86
CA ALA A 459 25.16 14.46 -6.57
C ALA A 459 23.73 13.93 -6.36
N GLU A 460 22.70 14.64 -6.84
CA GLU A 460 21.31 14.32 -6.54
C GLU A 460 20.53 13.76 -7.76
N ARG A 461 21.13 13.67 -8.94
CA ARG A 461 20.48 13.15 -10.16
C ARG A 461 19.95 11.73 -10.02
N THR A 462 20.55 10.91 -9.16
CA THR A 462 20.12 9.55 -8.88
C THR A 462 19.06 9.44 -7.78
N GLY A 463 18.60 10.59 -7.26
CA GLY A 463 17.62 10.69 -6.18
C GLY A 463 18.26 10.65 -4.79
N ARG A 464 17.48 11.11 -3.79
CA ARG A 464 17.81 11.00 -2.37
C ARG A 464 17.08 9.82 -1.78
N ASN A 465 17.78 9.04 -0.95
CA ASN A 465 17.12 8.01 -0.15
C ASN A 465 16.57 8.65 1.14
N TYR A 466 15.24 8.75 1.23
CA TYR A 466 14.54 9.24 2.42
C TYR A 466 14.15 8.11 3.40
N MET A 467 14.49 6.87 3.08
CA MET A 467 14.34 5.76 4.02
C MET A 467 15.46 5.84 5.07
N LYS A 468 15.16 6.40 6.22
CA LYS A 468 16.00 6.32 7.42
C LYS A 468 15.14 5.81 8.57
#